data_220871022f9d80c80faa045468c4e8a6
#
_entry.id   220871022f9d80c80faa045468c4e8a6
#
_cell.length_a   1.000
_cell.length_b   1.000
_cell.length_c   1.000
_cell.angle_alpha   90.00
_cell.angle_beta   90.00
_cell.angle_gamma   90.00
#
_symmetry.space_group_name_H-M   'P 1'
#
loop_
_entity.id
_entity.type
_entity.pdbx_description
1 polymer ?
#
loop_
_entity_poly.entity_id
_entity_poly.type
_entity_poly.pdbx_seq_one_letter_code
_entity_poly.pdbx_strand_id
1 'polypeptide(L)'
;MHQPTISGSSRIRRTPYSKRVEEAGVKSYSVYNHMLLPTVFDTLENDYLHLKTAVQVWDVSVERQIEIIGPDATKILQMVTPRDISKMKDDQCYYIPMVDKHGLMINDPVAVKLYKNRYWISIADSDVIYYFKGLAEGMGLNVNIFEPDVNIISIQGPKSKILIERMFGKEISELKFFRHGKVFFNGKKMIVARSGWSHQMCFEVYVDGSMNGQDMWDKFFSLGNDLDVRAGCPNLIERIESGLLSYGNDVNQTNTPYEAGLGKFLSSGVSEGCLAYDILRTKTEPQRLIKPIEIIGEPIKPITYSLQVSNSNGEVVGQITSAAWSPDFKVNVAIGMIDR
;
A
#
# COMPACT_ATOMS: atom_id res chain seq x y z
N MET A 1 33.75 4.92 6.89
CA MET A 1 32.91 4.54 8.03
C MET A 1 32.13 3.29 7.64
N HIS A 2 32.23 2.23 8.44
CA HIS A 2 31.41 1.03 8.23
C HIS A 2 29.96 1.40 8.51
N GLN A 3 29.05 1.25 7.53
CA GLN A 3 27.62 1.35 7.79
C GLN A 3 27.19 0.10 8.59
N PRO A 4 26.38 0.24 9.64
CA PRO A 4 25.84 -0.92 10.34
C PRO A 4 24.95 -1.74 9.40
N THR A 5 25.07 -3.06 9.49
CA THR A 5 24.25 -4.00 8.71
C THR A 5 23.17 -4.63 9.60
N ILE A 6 22.02 -4.96 8.99
CA ILE A 6 20.97 -5.69 9.70
C ILE A 6 21.41 -7.14 9.86
N SER A 7 21.49 -7.62 11.10
CA SER A 7 21.74 -9.03 11.39
C SER A 7 20.55 -9.89 10.95
N GLY A 8 20.83 -10.95 10.20
CA GLY A 8 19.81 -11.93 9.82
C GLY A 8 19.21 -12.59 11.07
N SER A 9 17.89 -12.69 11.14
CA SER A 9 17.19 -13.42 12.19
C SER A 9 15.83 -13.90 11.68
N SER A 10 15.26 -14.93 12.35
CA SER A 10 13.92 -15.42 12.04
C SER A 10 12.80 -14.39 12.28
N ARG A 11 13.11 -13.26 12.95
CA ARG A 11 12.20 -12.13 13.12
C ARG A 11 12.02 -11.33 11.85
N ILE A 12 12.96 -11.41 10.89
CA ILE A 12 12.89 -10.82 9.58
C ILE A 12 12.59 -11.94 8.60
N ARG A 13 11.37 -11.99 8.10
CA ARG A 13 10.92 -13.05 7.20
C ARG A 13 11.38 -12.77 5.77
N ARG A 14 11.68 -13.83 5.05
CA ARG A 14 11.95 -13.77 3.61
C ARG A 14 10.66 -13.98 2.82
N THR A 15 10.63 -13.44 1.62
CA THR A 15 9.56 -13.62 0.66
C THR A 15 9.93 -14.70 -0.37
N PRO A 16 9.00 -15.21 -1.16
CA PRO A 16 9.31 -16.11 -2.26
C PRO A 16 10.22 -15.51 -3.32
N TYR A 17 10.27 -14.18 -3.39
CA TYR A 17 11.04 -13.40 -4.38
C TYR A 17 12.41 -12.95 -3.87
N SER A 18 12.70 -13.05 -2.58
CA SER A 18 13.91 -12.49 -1.95
C SER A 18 15.19 -12.85 -2.69
N LYS A 19 15.33 -14.11 -3.16
CA LYS A 19 16.49 -14.53 -3.94
C LYS A 19 16.60 -13.78 -5.27
N ARG A 20 15.50 -13.59 -5.98
CA ARG A 20 15.46 -12.89 -7.27
C ARG A 20 15.71 -11.39 -7.11
N VAL A 21 15.23 -10.81 -6.03
CA VAL A 21 15.50 -9.41 -5.64
C VAL A 21 16.98 -9.20 -5.37
N GLU A 22 17.62 -10.12 -4.63
CA GLU A 22 19.06 -10.10 -4.36
C GLU A 22 19.89 -10.27 -5.65
N GLU A 23 19.52 -11.24 -6.51
CA GLU A 23 20.15 -11.48 -7.81
C GLU A 23 19.99 -10.27 -8.76
N ALA A 24 18.92 -9.51 -8.66
CA ALA A 24 18.69 -8.28 -9.43
C ALA A 24 19.51 -7.07 -8.93
N GLY A 25 20.26 -7.21 -7.84
CA GLY A 25 21.20 -6.20 -7.37
C GLY A 25 20.62 -5.10 -6.51
N VAL A 26 19.61 -5.44 -5.69
CA VAL A 26 19.05 -4.48 -4.71
C VAL A 26 20.14 -3.86 -3.84
N LYS A 27 20.09 -2.52 -3.68
CA LYS A 27 21.10 -1.75 -2.94
C LYS A 27 20.64 -1.33 -1.56
N SER A 28 19.34 -1.25 -1.33
CA SER A 28 18.79 -0.77 -0.06
C SER A 28 17.47 -1.44 0.27
N TYR A 29 17.25 -1.66 1.56
CA TYR A 29 16.02 -2.19 2.12
C TYR A 29 15.50 -1.31 3.25
N SER A 30 14.19 -1.30 3.43
CA SER A 30 13.50 -0.94 4.66
C SER A 30 12.93 -2.19 5.32
N VAL A 31 12.66 -2.13 6.63
CA VAL A 31 11.89 -3.16 7.32
C VAL A 31 10.42 -2.74 7.32
N TYR A 32 9.56 -3.63 6.86
CA TYR A 32 8.12 -3.40 6.76
C TYR A 32 7.38 -4.71 7.04
N ASN A 33 6.46 -4.72 7.99
CA ASN A 33 5.71 -5.92 8.39
C ASN A 33 6.60 -7.14 8.70
N HIS A 34 7.75 -6.93 9.38
CA HIS A 34 8.75 -7.96 9.71
C HIS A 34 9.42 -8.60 8.47
N MET A 35 9.44 -7.92 7.34
CA MET A 35 10.09 -8.34 6.10
C MET A 35 11.00 -7.25 5.56
N LEU A 36 11.89 -7.60 4.63
CA LEU A 36 12.72 -6.64 3.93
C LEU A 36 11.99 -6.15 2.68
N LEU A 37 11.66 -4.86 2.64
CA LEU A 37 11.12 -4.16 1.48
C LEU A 37 12.25 -3.55 0.68
N PRO A 38 12.47 -3.90 -0.60
CA PRO A 38 13.41 -3.20 -1.46
C PRO A 38 13.04 -1.72 -1.58
N THR A 39 14.04 -0.84 -1.56
CA THR A 39 13.83 0.62 -1.66
C THR A 39 14.66 1.29 -2.74
N VAL A 40 15.75 0.66 -3.20
CA VAL A 40 16.61 1.16 -4.26
C VAL A 40 17.31 -0.01 -4.97
N PHE A 41 17.29 -0.01 -6.31
CA PHE A 41 18.06 -0.95 -7.13
C PHE A 41 19.26 -0.26 -7.81
N ASP A 42 19.08 0.94 -8.38
CA ASP A 42 20.20 1.73 -8.95
C ASP A 42 20.42 3.01 -8.15
N THR A 43 19.71 4.05 -8.44
CA THR A 43 19.55 5.25 -7.63
C THR A 43 18.08 5.59 -7.55
N LEU A 44 17.66 6.33 -6.53
CA LEU A 44 16.26 6.71 -6.38
C LEU A 44 15.70 7.40 -7.64
N GLU A 45 16.51 8.25 -8.27
CA GLU A 45 16.16 8.98 -9.50
C GLU A 45 16.13 8.07 -10.73
N ASN A 46 17.12 7.19 -10.92
CA ASN A 46 17.15 6.27 -12.06
C ASN A 46 16.02 5.26 -11.97
N ASP A 47 15.72 4.73 -10.78
CA ASP A 47 14.59 3.83 -10.54
C ASP A 47 13.25 4.56 -10.83
N TYR A 48 13.14 5.85 -10.46
CA TYR A 48 12.00 6.72 -10.78
C TYR A 48 11.83 6.91 -12.30
N LEU A 49 12.88 7.29 -13.01
CA LEU A 49 12.84 7.52 -14.46
C LEU A 49 12.47 6.23 -15.22
N HIS A 50 13.02 5.09 -14.78
CA HIS A 50 12.67 3.80 -15.36
C HIS A 50 11.21 3.44 -15.12
N LEU A 51 10.69 3.65 -13.90
CA LEU A 51 9.28 3.42 -13.55
C LEU A 51 8.32 4.20 -14.47
N LYS A 52 8.69 5.42 -14.84
CA LYS A 52 7.85 6.30 -15.68
C LYS A 52 7.93 6.00 -17.17
N THR A 53 8.89 5.18 -17.62
CA THR A 53 9.13 4.94 -19.06
C THR A 53 8.97 3.49 -19.49
N ALA A 54 9.08 2.53 -18.58
CA ALA A 54 9.12 1.11 -18.90
C ALA A 54 8.15 0.28 -18.03
N VAL A 55 8.60 -0.85 -17.52
CA VAL A 55 7.86 -1.70 -16.58
C VAL A 55 8.79 -2.25 -15.49
N GLN A 56 8.34 -2.18 -14.27
CA GLN A 56 9.03 -2.76 -13.11
C GLN A 56 8.20 -3.89 -12.48
N VAL A 57 8.90 -4.87 -11.93
CA VAL A 57 8.37 -5.98 -11.15
C VAL A 57 8.82 -5.78 -9.71
N TRP A 58 7.88 -5.60 -8.78
CA TRP A 58 8.14 -5.30 -7.38
C TRP A 58 7.77 -6.47 -6.49
N ASP A 59 8.64 -6.85 -5.57
CA ASP A 59 8.29 -7.67 -4.42
C ASP A 59 7.64 -6.78 -3.35
N VAL A 60 6.33 -6.85 -3.25
CA VAL A 60 5.53 -6.15 -2.23
C VAL A 60 4.81 -7.14 -1.29
N SER A 61 5.39 -8.34 -1.11
CA SER A 61 4.88 -9.34 -0.15
C SER A 61 4.83 -8.82 1.29
N VAL A 62 5.56 -7.75 1.55
CA VAL A 62 5.52 -7.01 2.82
C VAL A 62 4.12 -6.47 3.16
N GLU A 63 3.26 -6.27 2.17
CA GLU A 63 1.83 -6.02 2.34
C GLU A 63 1.13 -7.35 2.71
N ARG A 64 1.42 -7.86 3.88
CA ARG A 64 0.87 -9.14 4.38
C ARG A 64 -0.64 -9.17 4.22
N GLN A 65 -1.16 -10.33 3.83
CA GLN A 65 -2.59 -10.52 3.75
C GLN A 65 -3.15 -11.01 5.09
N ILE A 66 -4.27 -10.43 5.51
CA ILE A 66 -5.12 -11.02 6.55
C ILE A 66 -6.34 -11.58 5.84
N GLU A 67 -6.54 -12.90 5.93
CA GLU A 67 -7.80 -13.50 5.48
C GLU A 67 -8.83 -13.45 6.60
N ILE A 68 -10.01 -12.92 6.27
CA ILE A 68 -11.19 -12.89 7.15
C ILE A 68 -12.30 -13.65 6.43
N ILE A 69 -12.74 -14.76 7.00
CA ILE A 69 -13.77 -15.62 6.42
C ILE A 69 -14.76 -16.08 7.48
N GLY A 70 -16.03 -16.07 7.15
CA GLY A 70 -17.11 -16.53 8.04
C GLY A 70 -18.37 -15.68 7.97
N PRO A 71 -19.47 -16.10 8.60
CA PRO A 71 -20.73 -15.39 8.57
C PRO A 71 -20.63 -13.91 8.98
N ASP A 72 -19.77 -13.57 9.95
CA ASP A 72 -19.59 -12.22 10.46
C ASP A 72 -18.41 -11.47 9.83
N ALA A 73 -17.78 -11.98 8.73
CA ALA A 73 -16.61 -11.36 8.11
C ALA A 73 -16.87 -9.93 7.62
N THR A 74 -18.04 -9.68 7.01
CA THR A 74 -18.43 -8.32 6.59
C THR A 74 -18.69 -7.43 7.80
N LYS A 75 -19.26 -7.97 8.87
CA LYS A 75 -19.57 -7.23 10.10
C LYS A 75 -18.29 -6.76 10.79
N ILE A 76 -17.32 -7.65 11.02
CA ILE A 76 -16.05 -7.24 11.67
C ILE A 76 -15.28 -6.24 10.83
N LEU A 77 -15.26 -6.40 9.50
CA LEU A 77 -14.62 -5.44 8.62
C LEU A 77 -15.30 -4.06 8.67
N GLN A 78 -16.64 -4.02 8.73
CA GLN A 78 -17.39 -2.78 8.89
C GLN A 78 -17.14 -2.10 10.25
N MET A 79 -16.90 -2.85 11.30
CA MET A 79 -16.65 -2.31 12.64
C MET A 79 -15.37 -1.46 12.70
N VAL A 80 -14.38 -1.79 11.90
CA VAL A 80 -13.05 -1.14 11.92
C VAL A 80 -12.89 -0.05 10.87
N THR A 81 -13.87 0.18 10.00
CA THR A 81 -13.78 1.25 8.99
C THR A 81 -15.06 2.08 8.91
N PRO A 82 -14.94 3.41 8.80
CA PRO A 82 -16.11 4.27 8.56
C PRO A 82 -16.64 4.17 7.12
N ARG A 83 -15.89 3.56 6.18
CA ARG A 83 -16.33 3.35 4.80
C ARG A 83 -17.38 2.22 4.75
N ASP A 84 -18.46 2.44 3.98
CA ASP A 84 -19.52 1.44 3.84
C ASP A 84 -19.06 0.22 3.01
N ILE A 85 -18.82 -0.88 3.70
CA ILE A 85 -18.38 -2.16 3.12
C ILE A 85 -19.53 -2.92 2.47
N SER A 86 -20.76 -2.65 2.85
CA SER A 86 -21.93 -3.36 2.30
C SER A 86 -22.08 -3.17 0.78
N LYS A 87 -21.58 -2.05 0.26
CA LYS A 87 -21.60 -1.71 -1.17
C LYS A 87 -20.50 -2.37 -2.00
N MET A 88 -19.54 -3.03 -1.35
CA MET A 88 -18.41 -3.68 -2.02
C MET A 88 -18.85 -4.93 -2.77
N LYS A 89 -18.60 -5.00 -4.08
CA LYS A 89 -18.91 -6.16 -4.92
C LYS A 89 -17.83 -7.22 -4.84
N ASP A 90 -18.14 -8.46 -5.24
CA ASP A 90 -17.23 -9.62 -5.12
C ASP A 90 -15.97 -9.55 -6.02
N ASP A 91 -15.92 -8.61 -6.96
CA ASP A 91 -14.77 -8.39 -7.84
C ASP A 91 -14.06 -7.05 -7.55
N GLN A 92 -14.29 -6.47 -6.37
CA GLN A 92 -13.76 -5.16 -6.00
C GLN A 92 -12.66 -5.22 -4.95
N CYS A 93 -11.76 -4.23 -5.07
CA CYS A 93 -10.87 -3.78 -4.01
C CYS A 93 -11.38 -2.46 -3.43
N TYR A 94 -11.24 -2.25 -2.13
CA TYR A 94 -11.52 -0.99 -1.46
C TYR A 94 -10.31 -0.56 -0.63
N TYR A 95 -9.82 0.64 -0.86
CA TYR A 95 -8.93 1.30 0.10
C TYR A 95 -9.76 1.74 1.29
N ILE A 96 -9.46 1.25 2.49
CA ILE A 96 -10.25 1.48 3.69
C ILE A 96 -9.40 2.11 4.79
N PRO A 97 -9.73 3.32 5.26
CA PRO A 97 -9.14 3.80 6.50
C PRO A 97 -9.66 2.93 7.64
N MET A 98 -8.75 2.22 8.32
CA MET A 98 -9.09 1.49 9.53
C MET A 98 -8.92 2.39 10.74
N VAL A 99 -9.88 2.36 11.64
CA VAL A 99 -9.92 3.22 12.83
C VAL A 99 -10.20 2.42 14.10
N ASP A 100 -9.71 2.95 15.21
CA ASP A 100 -10.11 2.50 16.53
C ASP A 100 -11.48 3.11 16.97
N LYS A 101 -11.93 2.81 18.18
CA LYS A 101 -13.18 3.35 18.74
C LYS A 101 -13.17 4.87 18.94
N HIS A 102 -12.01 5.52 18.93
CA HIS A 102 -11.84 6.98 19.05
C HIS A 102 -11.79 7.69 17.70
N GLY A 103 -11.86 6.93 16.59
CA GLY A 103 -11.79 7.45 15.22
C GLY A 103 -10.37 7.75 14.75
N LEU A 104 -9.36 7.26 15.46
CA LEU A 104 -7.96 7.41 15.09
C LEU A 104 -7.53 6.24 14.21
N MET A 105 -6.71 6.53 13.19
CA MET A 105 -6.28 5.54 12.21
C MET A 105 -5.34 4.51 12.83
N ILE A 106 -5.62 3.23 12.59
CA ILE A 106 -4.76 2.11 13.00
C ILE A 106 -4.10 1.40 11.81
N ASN A 107 -4.58 1.62 10.62
CA ASN A 107 -4.03 1.15 9.34
C ASN A 107 -4.79 1.79 8.18
N ASP A 108 -4.32 1.61 6.94
CA ASP A 108 -4.98 2.09 5.72
C ASP A 108 -4.94 1.04 4.58
N PRO A 109 -5.40 -0.18 4.85
CA PRO A 109 -5.22 -1.30 3.94
C PRO A 109 -6.10 -1.22 2.68
N VAL A 110 -5.77 -2.08 1.73
CA VAL A 110 -6.67 -2.45 0.63
C VAL A 110 -7.41 -3.73 1.00
N ALA A 111 -8.74 -3.67 1.07
CA ALA A 111 -9.59 -4.83 1.20
C ALA A 111 -9.93 -5.40 -0.19
N VAL A 112 -9.71 -6.70 -0.38
CA VAL A 112 -10.05 -7.45 -1.59
C VAL A 112 -11.18 -8.41 -1.29
N LYS A 113 -12.35 -8.20 -1.88
CA LYS A 113 -13.50 -9.08 -1.67
C LYS A 113 -13.46 -10.25 -2.64
N LEU A 114 -13.14 -11.42 -2.13
CA LEU A 114 -13.00 -12.65 -2.94
C LEU A 114 -14.34 -13.27 -3.33
N TYR A 115 -15.29 -13.26 -2.40
CA TYR A 115 -16.70 -13.59 -2.56
C TYR A 115 -17.46 -13.25 -1.24
N LYS A 116 -18.74 -13.56 -1.17
CA LYS A 116 -19.55 -13.28 0.03
C LYS A 116 -18.88 -13.81 1.30
N ASN A 117 -18.69 -12.91 2.28
CA ASN A 117 -18.10 -13.20 3.59
C ASN A 117 -16.66 -13.75 3.56
N ARG A 118 -15.88 -13.41 2.54
CA ARG A 118 -14.44 -13.72 2.49
C ARG A 118 -13.66 -12.56 1.89
N TYR A 119 -12.68 -12.08 2.64
CA TYR A 119 -11.86 -10.94 2.30
C TYR A 119 -10.38 -11.24 2.52
N TRP A 120 -9.52 -10.68 1.66
CA TRP A 120 -8.13 -10.42 1.98
C TRP A 120 -7.96 -8.95 2.30
N ILE A 121 -7.13 -8.65 3.29
CA ILE A 121 -6.79 -7.30 3.72
C ILE A 121 -5.29 -7.15 3.56
N SER A 122 -4.87 -6.39 2.53
CA SER A 122 -3.47 -6.01 2.30
C SER A 122 -3.10 -4.89 3.24
N ILE A 123 -2.33 -5.19 4.29
CA ILE A 123 -2.08 -4.26 5.39
C ILE A 123 -0.84 -3.39 5.18
N ALA A 124 -0.91 -2.15 5.64
CA ALA A 124 0.27 -1.33 5.90
C ALA A 124 1.03 -1.85 7.14
N ASP A 125 2.22 -1.28 7.39
CA ASP A 125 3.15 -1.73 8.45
C ASP A 125 2.52 -1.72 9.85
N SER A 126 2.00 -2.86 10.25
CA SER A 126 1.47 -3.10 11.62
C SER A 126 1.06 -4.55 11.83
N ASP A 127 0.95 -4.96 13.10
CA ASP A 127 0.39 -6.26 13.48
C ASP A 127 -1.14 -6.20 13.70
N VAL A 128 -1.86 -5.50 12.84
CA VAL A 128 -3.31 -5.27 12.95
C VAL A 128 -4.15 -6.57 12.93
N ILE A 129 -3.57 -7.70 12.54
CA ILE A 129 -4.21 -9.02 12.66
C ILE A 129 -4.64 -9.33 14.10
N TYR A 130 -3.86 -8.90 15.10
CA TYR A 130 -4.21 -9.12 16.51
C TYR A 130 -5.37 -8.23 16.96
N TYR A 131 -5.52 -7.04 16.38
CA TYR A 131 -6.68 -6.20 16.60
C TYR A 131 -7.97 -6.88 16.10
N PHE A 132 -7.94 -7.45 14.88
CA PHE A 132 -9.08 -8.22 14.35
C PHE A 132 -9.40 -9.43 15.21
N LYS A 133 -8.39 -10.22 15.62
CA LYS A 133 -8.61 -11.40 16.48
C LYS A 133 -9.19 -11.02 17.83
N GLY A 134 -8.61 -10.02 18.51
CA GLY A 134 -9.11 -9.55 19.79
C GLY A 134 -10.55 -9.00 19.71
N LEU A 135 -10.86 -8.27 18.63
CA LEU A 135 -12.22 -7.78 18.39
C LEU A 135 -13.21 -8.93 18.14
N ALA A 136 -12.81 -9.93 17.34
CA ALA A 136 -13.65 -11.09 17.07
C ALA A 136 -13.99 -11.89 18.34
N GLU A 137 -12.98 -12.15 19.16
CA GLU A 137 -13.15 -12.85 20.45
C GLU A 137 -14.01 -12.03 21.42
N GLY A 138 -13.68 -10.74 21.61
CA GLY A 138 -14.39 -9.86 22.54
C GLY A 138 -15.87 -9.64 22.20
N MET A 139 -16.20 -9.71 20.90
CA MET A 139 -17.57 -9.53 20.40
C MET A 139 -18.29 -10.84 20.08
N GLY A 140 -17.65 -12.00 20.28
CA GLY A 140 -18.23 -13.32 20.01
C GLY A 140 -18.58 -13.53 18.52
N LEU A 141 -17.77 -13.01 17.58
CA LEU A 141 -18.06 -13.08 16.15
C LEU A 141 -17.66 -14.44 15.55
N ASN A 142 -18.52 -14.97 14.68
CA ASN A 142 -18.26 -16.22 13.97
C ASN A 142 -17.42 -15.96 12.70
N VAL A 143 -16.11 -15.85 12.87
CA VAL A 143 -15.12 -15.63 11.81
C VAL A 143 -13.86 -16.44 12.08
N ASN A 144 -13.17 -16.84 11.00
CA ASN A 144 -11.80 -17.31 11.05
C ASN A 144 -10.87 -16.22 10.48
N ILE A 145 -9.81 -15.88 11.23
CA ILE A 145 -8.87 -14.81 10.90
C ILE A 145 -7.44 -15.35 10.96
N PHE A 146 -6.76 -15.35 9.84
CA PHE A 146 -5.40 -15.87 9.72
C PHE A 146 -4.62 -15.17 8.61
N GLU A 147 -3.30 -15.38 8.57
CA GLU A 147 -2.42 -14.97 7.49
C GLU A 147 -2.32 -16.13 6.48
N PRO A 148 -2.86 -15.98 5.24
CA PRO A 148 -2.72 -16.98 4.19
C PRO A 148 -1.31 -16.96 3.58
N ASP A 149 -0.87 -18.06 2.96
CA ASP A 149 0.35 -18.08 2.15
C ASP A 149 0.12 -17.40 0.80
N VAL A 150 -0.06 -16.08 0.84
CA VAL A 150 -0.28 -15.23 -0.34
C VAL A 150 0.73 -14.11 -0.35
N ASN A 151 1.49 -14.02 -1.44
CA ASN A 151 2.57 -13.07 -1.60
C ASN A 151 2.32 -12.20 -2.84
N ILE A 152 2.36 -10.88 -2.67
CA ILE A 152 2.03 -9.97 -3.78
C ILE A 152 3.29 -9.67 -4.58
N ILE A 153 3.16 -9.80 -5.90
CA ILE A 153 4.08 -9.24 -6.88
C ILE A 153 3.37 -8.13 -7.63
N SER A 154 3.95 -6.93 -7.67
CA SER A 154 3.34 -5.78 -8.32
C SER A 154 4.04 -5.45 -9.63
N ILE A 155 3.25 -5.18 -10.67
CA ILE A 155 3.72 -4.86 -12.02
C ILE A 155 3.37 -3.41 -12.30
N GLN A 156 4.37 -2.53 -12.37
CA GLN A 156 4.21 -1.09 -12.36
C GLN A 156 4.87 -0.44 -13.59
N GLY A 157 4.29 0.64 -14.07
CA GLY A 157 4.83 1.42 -15.18
C GLY A 157 3.96 1.37 -16.45
N PRO A 158 4.19 2.27 -17.43
CA PRO A 158 3.34 2.43 -18.61
C PRO A 158 3.22 1.17 -19.48
N LYS A 159 4.22 0.29 -19.46
CA LYS A 159 4.20 -0.98 -20.22
C LYS A 159 3.63 -2.16 -19.42
N SER A 160 3.20 -1.97 -18.17
CA SER A 160 2.66 -3.04 -17.32
C SER A 160 1.43 -3.72 -17.94
N LYS A 161 0.56 -2.94 -18.61
CA LYS A 161 -0.62 -3.50 -19.29
C LYS A 161 -0.24 -4.52 -20.36
N ILE A 162 0.81 -4.24 -21.15
CA ILE A 162 1.30 -5.16 -22.19
C ILE A 162 1.81 -6.45 -21.55
N LEU A 163 2.59 -6.31 -20.47
CA LEU A 163 3.16 -7.46 -19.78
C LEU A 163 2.09 -8.34 -19.13
N ILE A 164 1.07 -7.75 -18.52
CA ILE A 164 -0.09 -8.45 -17.96
C ILE A 164 -0.92 -9.13 -19.05
N GLU A 165 -1.11 -8.49 -20.21
CA GLU A 165 -1.82 -9.09 -21.33
C GLU A 165 -1.09 -10.33 -21.87
N ARG A 166 0.25 -10.28 -22.00
CA ARG A 166 1.08 -11.43 -22.37
C ARG A 166 0.99 -12.58 -21.37
N MET A 167 0.88 -12.25 -20.09
CA MET A 167 0.88 -13.24 -19.01
C MET A 167 -0.49 -13.88 -18.78
N PHE A 168 -1.57 -13.09 -18.79
CA PHE A 168 -2.90 -13.50 -18.33
C PHE A 168 -4.02 -13.21 -19.34
N GLY A 169 -3.70 -12.60 -20.48
CA GLY A 169 -4.67 -12.29 -21.52
C GLY A 169 -5.35 -10.93 -21.36
N LYS A 170 -6.07 -10.55 -22.42
CA LYS A 170 -6.70 -9.23 -22.57
C LYS A 170 -7.75 -8.93 -21.50
N GLU A 171 -8.53 -9.91 -21.07
CA GLU A 171 -9.57 -9.72 -20.06
C GLU A 171 -8.99 -9.16 -18.76
N ILE A 172 -7.82 -9.64 -18.34
CA ILE A 172 -7.14 -9.17 -17.13
C ILE A 172 -6.49 -7.81 -17.33
N SER A 173 -5.85 -7.57 -18.48
CA SER A 173 -5.20 -6.29 -18.77
C SER A 173 -6.20 -5.12 -18.92
N GLU A 174 -7.49 -5.41 -19.19
CA GLU A 174 -8.57 -4.44 -19.32
C GLU A 174 -9.38 -4.22 -18.00
N LEU A 175 -8.97 -4.83 -16.90
CA LEU A 175 -9.63 -4.59 -15.60
C LEU A 175 -9.69 -3.10 -15.29
N LYS A 176 -10.82 -2.64 -14.77
CA LYS A 176 -10.96 -1.27 -14.26
C LYS A 176 -10.21 -1.11 -12.95
N PHE A 177 -9.77 0.11 -12.66
CA PHE A 177 -9.08 0.42 -11.41
C PHE A 177 -9.89 -0.03 -10.19
N PHE A 178 -9.22 -0.65 -9.22
CA PHE A 178 -9.80 -1.27 -8.03
C PHE A 178 -10.81 -2.39 -8.35
N ARG A 179 -10.61 -3.10 -9.49
CA ARG A 179 -11.24 -4.39 -9.80
C ARG A 179 -10.20 -5.48 -9.82
N HIS A 180 -10.65 -6.70 -9.57
CA HIS A 180 -9.79 -7.87 -9.69
C HIS A 180 -10.44 -8.97 -10.54
N GLY A 181 -9.59 -9.79 -11.14
CA GLY A 181 -9.95 -10.98 -11.90
C GLY A 181 -9.26 -12.21 -11.35
N LYS A 182 -9.73 -13.37 -11.80
CA LYS A 182 -9.20 -14.68 -11.41
C LYS A 182 -8.38 -15.22 -12.57
N VAL A 183 -7.17 -15.69 -12.27
CA VAL A 183 -6.27 -16.31 -13.24
C VAL A 183 -5.81 -17.67 -12.75
N PHE A 184 -5.19 -18.47 -13.63
CA PHE A 184 -4.55 -19.71 -13.24
C PHE A 184 -3.07 -19.66 -13.61
N PHE A 185 -2.23 -20.10 -12.68
CA PHE A 185 -0.80 -20.27 -12.91
C PHE A 185 -0.33 -21.55 -12.21
N ASN A 186 0.40 -22.41 -12.92
CA ASN A 186 0.84 -23.72 -12.44
C ASN A 186 -0.31 -24.55 -11.81
N GLY A 187 -1.49 -24.51 -12.43
CA GLY A 187 -2.69 -25.21 -11.95
C GLY A 187 -3.37 -24.60 -10.72
N LYS A 188 -2.83 -23.51 -10.16
CA LYS A 188 -3.39 -22.82 -8.99
C LYS A 188 -4.14 -21.57 -9.41
N LYS A 189 -5.27 -21.32 -8.76
CA LYS A 189 -6.07 -20.12 -8.96
C LYS A 189 -5.47 -18.96 -8.17
N MET A 190 -5.28 -17.83 -8.81
CA MET A 190 -4.75 -16.61 -8.25
C MET A 190 -5.67 -15.43 -8.53
N ILE A 191 -5.44 -14.32 -7.86
CA ILE A 191 -6.14 -13.05 -8.08
C ILE A 191 -5.15 -12.06 -8.72
N VAL A 192 -5.61 -11.33 -9.72
CA VAL A 192 -4.92 -10.14 -10.24
C VAL A 192 -5.83 -8.95 -10.04
N ALA A 193 -5.37 -7.96 -9.30
CA ALA A 193 -6.08 -6.71 -9.10
C ALA A 193 -5.45 -5.61 -9.95
N ARG A 194 -6.28 -4.71 -10.46
CA ARG A 194 -5.80 -3.46 -11.03
C ARG A 194 -5.68 -2.42 -9.91
N SER A 195 -4.62 -2.55 -9.16
CA SER A 195 -4.21 -1.71 -8.03
C SER A 195 -2.69 -1.58 -8.00
N GLY A 196 -2.16 -0.74 -7.14
CA GLY A 196 -0.73 -0.51 -6.98
C GLY A 196 -0.45 0.81 -6.29
N TRP A 197 0.80 1.01 -5.91
CA TRP A 197 1.24 2.16 -5.15
C TRP A 197 2.16 3.09 -5.97
N SER A 198 1.67 3.47 -7.15
CA SER A 198 2.22 4.50 -8.02
C SER A 198 1.12 5.16 -8.85
N HIS A 199 1.38 6.32 -9.44
CA HIS A 199 0.46 6.96 -10.39
C HIS A 199 0.55 6.35 -11.80
N GLN A 200 1.41 5.33 -11.96
CA GLN A 200 1.58 4.64 -13.22
C GLN A 200 0.52 3.56 -13.44
N MET A 201 0.42 3.04 -14.65
CA MET A 201 -0.35 1.84 -14.92
C MET A 201 0.17 0.70 -14.05
N CYS A 202 -0.72 0.00 -13.34
CA CYS A 202 -0.30 -0.95 -12.32
C CYS A 202 -1.25 -2.14 -12.17
N PHE A 203 -0.68 -3.28 -11.78
CA PHE A 203 -1.41 -4.49 -11.42
C PHE A 203 -0.70 -5.20 -10.28
N GLU A 204 -1.46 -5.83 -9.41
CA GLU A 204 -0.98 -6.64 -8.30
C GLU A 204 -1.46 -8.08 -8.45
N VAL A 205 -0.52 -9.01 -8.47
CA VAL A 205 -0.78 -10.43 -8.55
C VAL A 205 -0.62 -11.04 -7.17
N TYR A 206 -1.71 -11.52 -6.63
CA TYR A 206 -1.76 -12.21 -5.34
C TYR A 206 -1.40 -13.67 -5.57
N VAL A 207 -0.13 -13.99 -5.42
CA VAL A 207 0.42 -15.33 -5.68
C VAL A 207 0.11 -16.24 -4.50
N ASP A 208 -0.88 -17.11 -4.67
CA ASP A 208 -1.31 -18.10 -3.68
C ASP A 208 -0.34 -19.31 -3.70
N GLY A 209 0.36 -19.49 -2.60
CA GLY A 209 1.42 -20.49 -2.41
C GLY A 209 2.81 -20.00 -2.79
N SER A 210 3.66 -19.83 -1.78
CA SER A 210 5.05 -19.36 -1.88
C SER A 210 5.89 -20.15 -2.90
N MET A 211 5.58 -21.43 -3.12
CA MET A 211 6.27 -22.27 -4.10
C MET A 211 6.15 -21.78 -5.55
N ASN A 212 5.14 -20.97 -5.87
CA ASN A 212 4.92 -20.40 -7.20
C ASN A 212 5.65 -19.07 -7.44
N GLY A 213 6.26 -18.49 -6.40
CA GLY A 213 6.79 -17.14 -6.47
C GLY A 213 7.93 -16.98 -7.46
N GLN A 214 8.95 -17.83 -7.40
CA GLN A 214 10.10 -17.72 -8.29
C GLN A 214 9.69 -17.94 -9.76
N ASP A 215 8.87 -18.95 -10.04
CA ASP A 215 8.37 -19.22 -11.39
C ASP A 215 7.57 -18.06 -11.95
N MET A 216 6.73 -17.42 -11.11
CA MET A 216 5.96 -16.25 -11.49
C MET A 216 6.88 -15.06 -11.84
N TRP A 217 7.87 -14.79 -10.99
CA TRP A 217 8.89 -13.76 -11.23
C TRP A 217 9.61 -13.99 -12.54
N ASP A 218 10.20 -15.18 -12.72
CA ASP A 218 10.96 -15.55 -13.91
C ASP A 218 10.11 -15.46 -15.18
N LYS A 219 8.83 -15.81 -15.09
CA LYS A 219 7.91 -15.72 -16.22
C LYS A 219 7.65 -14.28 -16.64
N PHE A 220 7.50 -13.33 -15.70
CA PHE A 220 7.35 -11.91 -16.03
C PHE A 220 8.60 -11.37 -16.74
N PHE A 221 9.78 -11.71 -16.27
CA PHE A 221 11.03 -11.28 -16.90
C PHE A 221 11.20 -11.90 -18.30
N SER A 222 10.88 -13.15 -18.46
CA SER A 222 10.92 -13.84 -19.77
C SER A 222 9.95 -13.20 -20.79
N LEU A 223 8.73 -12.86 -20.38
CA LEU A 223 7.73 -12.26 -21.25
C LEU A 223 7.98 -10.77 -21.53
N GLY A 224 8.75 -10.11 -20.69
CA GLY A 224 9.03 -8.67 -20.76
C GLY A 224 10.37 -8.28 -21.36
N ASN A 225 11.15 -9.21 -21.96
CA ASN A 225 12.50 -8.95 -22.45
C ASN A 225 12.61 -7.73 -23.40
N ASP A 226 11.61 -7.52 -24.26
CA ASP A 226 11.53 -6.40 -25.19
C ASP A 226 10.88 -5.15 -24.61
N LEU A 227 10.39 -5.21 -23.38
CA LEU A 227 9.72 -4.11 -22.70
C LEU A 227 10.62 -3.31 -21.75
N ASP A 228 11.90 -3.65 -21.65
CA ASP A 228 12.85 -3.16 -20.64
C ASP A 228 12.31 -3.43 -19.22
N VAL A 229 11.92 -4.71 -18.98
CA VAL A 229 11.46 -5.11 -17.64
C VAL A 229 12.64 -5.14 -16.66
N ARG A 230 12.46 -4.54 -15.47
CA ARG A 230 13.44 -4.56 -14.39
C ARG A 230 12.80 -4.87 -13.05
N ALA A 231 13.60 -5.39 -12.13
CA ALA A 231 13.25 -5.36 -10.73
C ALA A 231 13.15 -3.90 -10.26
N GLY A 232 12.18 -3.61 -9.43
CA GLY A 232 11.96 -2.27 -8.89
C GLY A 232 11.33 -2.33 -7.51
N CYS A 233 10.95 -1.18 -7.03
CA CYS A 233 10.40 -1.01 -5.68
C CYS A 233 9.54 0.26 -5.60
N PRO A 234 8.71 0.41 -4.55
CA PRO A 234 8.05 1.67 -4.25
C PRO A 234 9.03 2.84 -4.25
N ASN A 235 8.75 3.86 -5.06
CA ASN A 235 9.66 4.99 -5.25
C ASN A 235 9.18 6.22 -4.47
N LEU A 236 10.05 6.78 -3.63
CA LEU A 236 9.72 7.91 -2.76
C LEU A 236 9.32 9.17 -3.54
N ILE A 237 10.04 9.49 -4.64
CA ILE A 237 9.74 10.68 -5.44
C ILE A 237 8.36 10.55 -6.05
N GLU A 238 8.13 9.44 -6.74
CA GLU A 238 6.88 9.19 -7.47
C GLU A 238 5.66 9.17 -6.55
N ARG A 239 5.77 8.57 -5.34
CA ARG A 239 4.65 8.53 -4.40
C ARG A 239 4.28 9.92 -3.86
N ILE A 240 5.30 10.79 -3.60
CA ILE A 240 5.06 12.17 -3.13
C ILE A 240 4.41 12.99 -4.23
N GLU A 241 4.90 12.92 -5.47
CA GLU A 241 4.28 13.56 -6.64
C GLU A 241 2.82 13.16 -6.80
N SER A 242 2.52 11.89 -6.53
CA SER A 242 1.19 11.31 -6.67
C SER A 242 0.28 11.53 -5.46
N GLY A 243 0.80 12.08 -4.38
CA GLY A 243 0.07 12.28 -3.12
C GLY A 243 -0.32 10.96 -2.43
N LEU A 244 0.44 9.88 -2.65
CA LEU A 244 0.22 8.59 -2.01
C LEU A 244 0.80 8.60 -0.60
N LEU A 245 -0.06 8.41 0.39
CA LEU A 245 0.30 8.42 1.79
C LEU A 245 1.01 7.13 2.19
N SER A 246 1.93 7.25 3.14
CA SER A 246 2.58 6.12 3.81
C SER A 246 2.15 6.10 5.27
N TYR A 247 1.39 5.07 5.66
CA TYR A 247 1.06 4.85 7.06
C TYR A 247 2.33 4.62 7.88
N GLY A 248 2.41 5.28 9.02
CA GLY A 248 3.62 5.33 9.85
C GLY A 248 4.52 6.54 9.57
N ASN A 249 4.57 7.03 8.33
CA ASN A 249 5.33 8.23 7.95
C ASN A 249 4.44 9.49 7.91
N ASP A 250 3.45 9.50 7.00
CA ASP A 250 2.63 10.71 6.74
C ASP A 250 1.41 10.76 7.64
N VAL A 251 0.85 9.62 7.97
CA VAL A 251 -0.30 9.44 8.87
C VAL A 251 -0.06 8.27 9.81
N ASN A 252 -0.62 8.34 11.00
CA ASN A 252 -0.46 7.33 12.03
C ASN A 252 -1.65 7.32 13.00
N GLN A 253 -1.52 6.62 14.11
CA GLN A 253 -2.55 6.47 15.14
C GLN A 253 -2.94 7.77 15.88
N THR A 254 -2.34 8.90 15.55
CA THR A 254 -2.74 10.22 16.11
C THR A 254 -3.63 11.01 15.15
N ASN A 255 -3.92 10.46 13.96
CA ASN A 255 -4.68 11.12 12.91
C ASN A 255 -6.05 10.48 12.73
N THR A 256 -7.02 11.32 12.36
CA THR A 256 -8.32 10.87 11.87
C THR A 256 -8.29 10.69 10.33
N PRO A 257 -9.22 9.93 9.73
CA PRO A 257 -9.35 9.87 8.28
C PRO A 257 -9.59 11.23 7.61
N TYR A 258 -10.19 12.17 8.31
CA TYR A 258 -10.41 13.54 7.80
C TYR A 258 -9.10 14.34 7.73
N GLU A 259 -8.27 14.28 8.78
CA GLU A 259 -6.93 14.89 8.78
C GLU A 259 -6.04 14.29 7.68
N ALA A 260 -6.15 12.99 7.45
CA ALA A 260 -5.45 12.28 6.39
C ALA A 260 -5.97 12.58 4.96
N GLY A 261 -6.97 13.46 4.80
CA GLY A 261 -7.56 13.76 3.48
C GLY A 261 -8.39 12.62 2.88
N LEU A 262 -8.73 11.60 3.68
CA LEU A 262 -9.47 10.42 3.25
C LEU A 262 -10.99 10.59 3.34
N GLY A 263 -11.47 11.76 3.69
CA GLY A 263 -12.90 12.11 3.76
C GLY A 263 -13.66 11.83 2.46
N LYS A 264 -12.98 11.84 1.30
CA LYS A 264 -13.57 11.45 0.00
C LYS A 264 -14.14 10.02 -0.01
N PHE A 265 -13.58 9.11 0.79
CA PHE A 265 -14.07 7.73 0.92
C PHE A 265 -15.27 7.63 1.88
N LEU A 266 -15.60 8.72 2.57
CA LEU A 266 -16.70 8.87 3.52
C LEU A 266 -17.81 9.77 2.97
N SER A 267 -17.78 10.10 1.68
CA SER A 267 -18.72 11.04 1.04
C SER A 267 -20.18 10.60 1.10
N SER A 268 -20.44 9.30 1.26
CA SER A 268 -21.79 8.76 1.53
C SER A 268 -22.18 8.74 3.01
N GLY A 269 -21.41 9.39 3.86
CA GLY A 269 -21.52 9.36 5.32
C GLY A 269 -20.66 8.27 5.97
N VAL A 270 -20.49 8.38 7.27
CA VAL A 270 -19.85 7.36 8.10
C VAL A 270 -20.82 6.20 8.25
N SER A 271 -20.34 4.95 8.07
CA SER A 271 -21.19 3.77 8.24
C SER A 271 -21.56 3.55 9.71
N GLU A 272 -22.84 3.35 10.01
CA GLU A 272 -23.36 3.08 11.37
C GLU A 272 -22.75 1.83 12.02
N GLY A 273 -22.27 0.88 11.22
CA GLY A 273 -21.58 -0.32 11.72
C GLY A 273 -20.17 -0.06 12.24
N CYS A 274 -19.59 1.13 12.04
CA CYS A 274 -18.25 1.48 12.50
C CYS A 274 -18.24 1.78 14.00
N LEU A 275 -17.26 1.24 14.74
CA LEU A 275 -17.07 1.50 16.18
C LEU A 275 -16.89 2.99 16.51
N ALA A 276 -16.37 3.78 15.59
CA ALA A 276 -16.14 5.21 15.73
C ALA A 276 -17.28 6.08 15.14
N TYR A 277 -18.43 5.48 14.83
CA TYR A 277 -19.54 6.17 14.15
C TYR A 277 -19.89 7.52 14.79
N ASP A 278 -20.20 7.53 16.09
CA ASP A 278 -20.66 8.73 16.79
C ASP A 278 -19.62 9.85 16.82
N ILE A 279 -18.35 9.51 16.85
CA ILE A 279 -17.24 10.47 16.84
C ILE A 279 -17.03 11.03 15.43
N LEU A 280 -16.89 10.15 14.44
CA LEU A 280 -16.53 10.57 13.09
C LEU A 280 -17.66 11.31 12.35
N ARG A 281 -18.91 11.00 12.62
CA ARG A 281 -20.05 11.71 12.01
C ARG A 281 -20.18 13.17 12.47
N THR A 282 -19.60 13.52 13.61
CA THR A 282 -19.68 14.87 14.21
C THR A 282 -18.41 15.68 14.01
N LYS A 283 -17.25 15.03 13.79
CA LYS A 283 -15.94 15.67 13.65
C LYS A 283 -15.47 15.70 12.21
N THR A 284 -16.27 16.23 11.30
CA THR A 284 -16.00 16.26 9.87
C THR A 284 -15.02 17.35 9.44
N GLU A 285 -14.81 18.37 10.28
CA GLU A 285 -13.86 19.45 10.01
C GLU A 285 -12.61 19.30 10.89
N PRO A 286 -11.50 18.79 10.32
CA PRO A 286 -10.26 18.63 11.07
C PRO A 286 -9.57 19.97 11.31
N GLN A 287 -8.86 20.09 12.43
CA GLN A 287 -8.07 21.30 12.77
C GLN A 287 -6.75 21.34 11.99
N ARG A 288 -6.27 20.21 11.53
CA ARG A 288 -5.07 20.05 10.68
C ARG A 288 -5.38 19.14 9.51
N LEU A 289 -4.65 19.29 8.42
CA LEU A 289 -4.91 18.50 7.21
C LEU A 289 -3.60 18.17 6.51
N ILE A 290 -3.52 16.93 6.02
CA ILE A 290 -2.45 16.53 5.11
C ILE A 290 -2.51 17.38 3.83
N LYS A 291 -1.37 17.93 3.41
CA LYS A 291 -1.24 18.80 2.25
C LYS A 291 -0.07 18.42 1.38
N PRO A 292 -0.19 18.54 0.05
CA PRO A 292 0.97 18.67 -0.81
C PRO A 292 1.63 20.02 -0.57
N ILE A 293 2.96 20.04 -0.54
CA ILE A 293 3.77 21.24 -0.26
C ILE A 293 4.89 21.33 -1.29
N GLU A 294 5.15 22.53 -1.79
CA GLU A 294 6.36 22.86 -2.53
C GLU A 294 7.36 23.54 -1.58
N ILE A 295 8.61 23.06 -1.59
CA ILE A 295 9.70 23.67 -0.82
C ILE A 295 10.58 24.43 -1.80
N ILE A 296 10.61 25.74 -1.68
CA ILE A 296 11.43 26.62 -2.52
C ILE A 296 12.89 26.52 -2.10
N GLY A 297 13.79 26.34 -3.07
CA GLY A 297 15.24 26.28 -2.84
C GLY A 297 15.93 25.28 -3.76
N GLU A 298 17.22 25.06 -3.49
CA GLU A 298 18.02 24.06 -4.21
C GLU A 298 17.49 22.64 -4.02
N PRO A 299 17.77 21.70 -4.95
CA PRO A 299 17.38 20.31 -4.85
C PRO A 299 17.79 19.68 -3.51
N ILE A 300 16.84 19.14 -2.78
CA ILE A 300 17.06 18.48 -1.50
C ILE A 300 17.28 16.98 -1.64
N LYS A 301 18.01 16.41 -0.68
CA LYS A 301 18.03 14.94 -0.53
C LYS A 301 16.69 14.43 -0.04
N PRO A 302 16.30 13.20 -0.39
CA PRO A 302 15.06 12.58 0.10
C PRO A 302 14.97 12.60 1.64
N ILE A 303 13.81 12.98 2.15
CA ILE A 303 13.51 13.09 3.58
C ILE A 303 12.30 12.24 3.91
N THR A 304 12.44 11.40 4.94
CA THR A 304 11.38 10.53 5.48
C THR A 304 11.22 10.70 7.01
N TYR A 305 11.82 11.73 7.56
CA TYR A 305 11.67 12.12 8.96
C TYR A 305 10.95 13.48 9.05
N SER A 306 10.30 13.71 10.17
CA SER A 306 9.48 14.91 10.37
C SER A 306 10.32 16.17 10.49
N LEU A 307 9.93 17.22 9.76
CA LEU A 307 10.49 18.57 9.84
C LEU A 307 9.39 19.56 10.24
N GLN A 308 9.66 20.40 11.23
CA GLN A 308 8.71 21.45 11.64
C GLN A 308 8.51 22.51 10.57
N VAL A 309 7.27 22.97 10.43
CA VAL A 309 6.88 24.10 9.59
C VAL A 309 6.42 25.23 10.52
N SER A 310 7.03 26.41 10.36
CA SER A 310 6.64 27.61 11.11
C SER A 310 6.11 28.68 10.16
N ASN A 311 5.19 29.51 10.66
CA ASN A 311 4.74 30.72 9.96
C ASN A 311 5.76 31.86 10.05
N SER A 312 5.48 32.99 9.44
CA SER A 312 6.36 34.17 9.44
C SER A 312 6.62 34.75 10.85
N ASN A 313 5.78 34.43 11.84
CA ASN A 313 5.95 34.87 13.23
C ASN A 313 6.80 33.88 14.05
N GLY A 314 7.25 32.76 13.46
CA GLY A 314 8.00 31.71 14.15
C GLY A 314 7.12 30.70 14.90
N GLU A 315 5.80 30.76 14.77
CA GLU A 315 4.88 29.81 15.41
C GLU A 315 4.84 28.52 14.59
N VAL A 316 4.90 27.36 15.26
CA VAL A 316 4.79 26.04 14.60
C VAL A 316 3.35 25.86 14.12
N VAL A 317 3.19 25.64 12.81
CA VAL A 317 1.90 25.46 12.12
C VAL A 317 1.77 24.09 11.46
N GLY A 318 2.68 23.18 11.73
CA GLY A 318 2.63 21.82 11.20
C GLY A 318 4.00 21.17 11.05
N GLN A 319 4.01 20.11 10.25
CA GLN A 319 5.22 19.36 9.96
C GLN A 319 5.20 18.77 8.56
N ILE A 320 6.34 18.77 7.88
CA ILE A 320 6.57 17.96 6.68
C ILE A 320 6.91 16.54 7.14
N THR A 321 6.32 15.54 6.51
CA THR A 321 6.50 14.13 6.84
C THR A 321 7.35 13.39 5.82
N SER A 322 7.33 13.85 4.56
CA SER A 322 8.10 13.30 3.46
C SER A 322 8.42 14.39 2.45
N ALA A 323 9.63 14.40 1.91
CA ALA A 323 10.01 15.34 0.86
C ALA A 323 11.11 14.76 -0.06
N ALA A 324 11.14 15.22 -1.31
CA ALA A 324 12.17 14.88 -2.28
C ALA A 324 12.23 15.93 -3.40
N TRP A 325 13.36 15.99 -4.10
CA TRP A 325 13.44 16.69 -5.39
C TRP A 325 12.68 15.89 -6.45
N SER A 326 11.79 16.56 -7.20
CA SER A 326 11.07 16.00 -8.33
C SER A 326 11.78 16.36 -9.64
N PRO A 327 12.29 15.38 -10.39
CA PRO A 327 12.90 15.63 -11.70
C PRO A 327 11.88 16.13 -12.75
N ASP A 328 10.63 15.67 -12.66
CA ASP A 328 9.57 16.05 -13.60
C ASP A 328 9.05 17.47 -13.35
N PHE A 329 8.74 17.79 -12.09
CA PHE A 329 8.20 19.12 -11.74
C PHE A 329 9.30 20.17 -11.57
N LYS A 330 10.56 19.74 -11.40
CA LYS A 330 11.74 20.60 -11.16
C LYS A 330 11.58 21.47 -9.91
N VAL A 331 10.96 20.91 -8.88
CA VAL A 331 10.74 21.52 -7.57
C VAL A 331 10.95 20.47 -6.46
N ASN A 332 11.15 20.91 -5.24
CA ASN A 332 11.13 20.02 -4.09
C ASN A 332 9.66 19.79 -3.69
N VAL A 333 9.19 18.56 -3.89
CA VAL A 333 7.84 18.14 -3.51
C VAL A 333 7.83 17.55 -2.12
N ALA A 334 6.76 17.83 -1.36
CA ALA A 334 6.61 17.31 0.00
C ALA A 334 5.16 16.97 0.33
N ILE A 335 5.00 16.14 1.35
CA ILE A 335 3.74 15.88 2.04
C ILE A 335 3.91 16.38 3.49
N GLY A 336 2.91 17.07 4.01
CA GLY A 336 2.95 17.57 5.39
C GLY A 336 1.57 17.68 6.02
N MET A 337 1.53 17.59 7.34
CA MET A 337 0.35 17.81 8.16
C MET A 337 0.37 19.24 8.65
N ILE A 338 -0.58 20.07 8.19
CA ILE A 338 -0.59 21.52 8.41
C ILE A 338 -1.87 21.95 9.12
N ASP A 339 -1.75 22.82 10.09
CA ASP A 339 -2.87 23.43 10.80
C ASP A 339 -3.72 24.29 9.84
N ARG A 340 -5.02 24.36 10.10
CA ARG A 340 -5.99 25.11 9.28
C ARG A 340 -6.13 26.54 9.73
#